data_d032e19cf2d593150119e99edaab0714
#
_entry.id   d032e19cf2d593150119e99edaab0714
#
_cell.length_a   1.000
_cell.length_b   1.000
_cell.length_c   1.000
_cell.angle_alpha   90.00
_cell.angle_beta   90.00
_cell.angle_gamma   90.00
#
_symmetry.space_group_name_H-M   'P 1'
#
loop_
_entity.id
_entity.type
_entity.pdbx_description
1 polymer ?
#
loop_
_entity_poly.entity_id
_entity_poly.type
_entity_poly.pdbx_seq_one_letter_code
_entity_poly.pdbx_strand_id
1 'polypeptide(L)'
;MQATVHAVFSATASRTPAAQFLFTESITAATYGIEPGAITWGEAAAEVERLRLAYASADYGHGHRVGLLLENRPAFLFHWFALNALGVSVVPINADMRRAELVYLIAHSEICLAVTLPSRAKDLL
;
A
#
# COMPACT_ATOMS: atom_id res chain seq x y z
N MET A 1 -1.43 -21.25 -14.80
CA MET A 1 -1.82 -19.96 -14.18
C MET A 1 -0.74 -19.55 -13.19
N GLN A 2 -0.25 -18.33 -13.31
CA GLN A 2 0.76 -17.82 -12.39
C GLN A 2 0.10 -17.29 -11.12
N ALA A 3 0.67 -17.66 -9.96
CA ALA A 3 0.23 -17.11 -8.69
C ALA A 3 0.80 -15.71 -8.52
N THR A 4 -0.05 -14.72 -8.25
CA THR A 4 0.38 -13.37 -7.88
C THR A 4 0.54 -13.27 -6.37
N VAL A 5 1.23 -12.24 -5.89
CA VAL A 5 1.34 -11.98 -4.45
C VAL A 5 -0.07 -11.80 -3.85
N HIS A 6 -0.95 -11.08 -4.54
CA HIS A 6 -2.33 -10.90 -4.09
C HIS A 6 -3.09 -12.23 -4.03
N ALA A 7 -2.90 -13.11 -5.00
CA ALA A 7 -3.58 -14.41 -5.01
C ALA A 7 -3.17 -15.27 -3.82
N VAL A 8 -1.87 -15.28 -3.48
CA VAL A 8 -1.35 -16.01 -2.32
C VAL A 8 -1.89 -15.41 -1.03
N PHE A 9 -1.89 -14.08 -0.92
CA PHE A 9 -2.45 -13.37 0.22
C PHE A 9 -3.94 -13.72 0.42
N SER A 10 -4.74 -13.65 -0.65
CA SER A 10 -6.17 -13.92 -0.59
C SER A 10 -6.47 -15.36 -0.19
N ALA A 11 -5.72 -16.32 -0.73
CA ALA A 11 -5.89 -17.73 -0.38
C ALA A 11 -5.59 -17.98 1.10
N THR A 12 -4.55 -17.38 1.63
CA THR A 12 -4.20 -17.51 3.05
C THR A 12 -5.25 -16.86 3.94
N ALA A 13 -5.74 -15.68 3.56
CA ALA A 13 -6.78 -14.98 4.31
C ALA A 13 -8.08 -15.79 4.37
N SER A 14 -8.43 -16.48 3.28
CA SER A 14 -9.62 -17.33 3.24
C SER A 14 -9.51 -18.55 4.16
N ARG A 15 -8.31 -19.13 4.27
CA ARG A 15 -8.08 -20.30 5.12
C ARG A 15 -7.98 -19.95 6.60
N THR A 16 -7.40 -18.80 6.93
CA THR A 16 -7.09 -18.41 8.30
C THR A 16 -7.54 -16.98 8.63
N PRO A 17 -8.84 -16.65 8.44
CA PRO A 17 -9.30 -15.27 8.60
C PRO A 17 -9.15 -14.71 10.01
N ALA A 18 -9.21 -15.57 11.03
CA ALA A 18 -9.10 -15.14 12.43
C ALA A 18 -7.65 -15.08 12.92
N ALA A 19 -6.69 -15.60 12.15
CA ALA A 19 -5.29 -15.59 12.55
C ALA A 19 -4.72 -14.17 12.42
N GLN A 20 -3.69 -13.87 13.21
CA GLN A 20 -3.00 -12.60 13.17
C GLN A 20 -2.20 -12.49 11.88
N PHE A 21 -2.44 -11.40 11.13
CA PHE A 21 -1.66 -11.04 9.95
C PHE A 21 -0.50 -10.12 10.32
N LEU A 22 -0.77 -9.11 11.14
CA LEU A 22 0.19 -8.06 11.47
C LEU A 22 -0.05 -7.59 12.89
N PHE A 23 1.01 -7.23 13.60
CA PHE A 23 0.93 -6.64 14.92
C PHE A 23 1.73 -5.33 14.94
N THR A 24 1.13 -4.27 15.46
CA THR A 24 1.79 -2.99 15.63
C THR A 24 1.96 -2.71 17.12
N GLU A 25 3.21 -2.58 17.56
CA GLU A 25 3.51 -2.24 18.94
C GLU A 25 3.07 -0.82 19.28
N SER A 26 2.76 -0.58 20.56
CA SER A 26 2.28 0.72 21.02
C SER A 26 3.22 1.87 20.70
N ILE A 27 4.54 1.65 20.82
CA ILE A 27 5.53 2.68 20.52
C ILE A 27 5.53 3.03 19.04
N THR A 28 5.50 2.03 18.18
CA THR A 28 5.46 2.22 16.72
C THR A 28 4.15 2.88 16.30
N ALA A 29 3.04 2.44 16.88
CA ALA A 29 1.72 3.02 16.58
C ALA A 29 1.68 4.50 16.94
N ALA A 30 2.24 4.88 18.09
CA ALA A 30 2.30 6.29 18.51
C ALA A 30 3.14 7.12 17.55
N THR A 31 4.27 6.57 17.09
CA THR A 31 5.16 7.26 16.13
C THR A 31 4.45 7.56 14.83
N TYR A 32 3.64 6.63 14.34
CA TYR A 32 2.93 6.78 13.06
C TYR A 32 1.53 7.36 13.20
N GLY A 33 1.03 7.54 14.40
CA GLY A 33 -0.33 8.04 14.62
C GLY A 33 -1.41 7.05 14.18
N ILE A 34 -1.18 5.76 14.38
CA ILE A 34 -2.11 4.69 14.01
C ILE A 34 -2.51 3.88 15.24
N GLU A 35 -3.52 3.02 15.08
CA GLU A 35 -3.96 2.13 16.15
C GLU A 35 -2.96 1.03 16.42
N PRO A 36 -2.61 0.77 17.69
CA PRO A 36 -1.78 -0.37 18.04
C PRO A 36 -2.58 -1.67 18.03
N GLY A 37 -1.87 -2.78 18.05
CA GLY A 37 -2.45 -4.10 18.22
C GLY A 37 -2.44 -4.95 16.97
N ALA A 38 -3.21 -6.03 17.01
CA ALA A 38 -3.24 -7.03 15.95
C ALA A 38 -4.27 -6.69 14.88
N ILE A 39 -3.90 -7.01 13.63
CA ILE A 39 -4.80 -7.01 12.48
C ILE A 39 -4.89 -8.46 12.01
N THR A 40 -6.10 -8.99 11.90
CA THR A 40 -6.29 -10.35 11.41
C THR A 40 -6.18 -10.42 9.89
N TRP A 41 -5.98 -11.63 9.36
CA TRP A 41 -5.99 -11.85 7.92
C TRP A 41 -7.31 -11.43 7.28
N GLY A 42 -8.43 -11.69 7.97
CA GLY A 42 -9.75 -11.27 7.49
C GLY A 42 -9.91 -9.76 7.41
N GLU A 43 -9.44 -9.06 8.44
CA GLU A 43 -9.47 -7.59 8.46
C GLU A 43 -8.59 -7.01 7.35
N ALA A 44 -7.39 -7.58 7.18
CA ALA A 44 -6.48 -7.16 6.11
C ALA A 44 -7.11 -7.39 4.73
N ALA A 45 -7.73 -8.55 4.52
CA ALA A 45 -8.38 -8.87 3.25
C ALA A 45 -9.53 -7.91 2.93
N ALA A 46 -10.32 -7.54 3.94
CA ALA A 46 -11.41 -6.58 3.76
C ALA A 46 -10.90 -5.21 3.33
N GLU A 47 -9.83 -4.74 3.96
CA GLU A 47 -9.23 -3.44 3.60
C GLU A 47 -8.59 -3.46 2.21
N VAL A 48 -7.89 -4.54 1.88
CA VAL A 48 -7.31 -4.72 0.54
C VAL A 48 -8.40 -4.71 -0.52
N GLU A 49 -9.52 -5.39 -0.28
CA GLU A 49 -10.63 -5.43 -1.24
C GLU A 49 -11.27 -4.05 -1.41
N ARG A 50 -11.45 -3.31 -0.31
CA ARG A 50 -11.96 -1.94 -0.38
C ARG A 50 -11.07 -1.05 -1.26
N LEU A 51 -9.77 -1.13 -1.07
CA LEU A 51 -8.80 -0.36 -1.86
C LEU A 51 -8.77 -0.83 -3.32
N ARG A 52 -8.83 -2.15 -3.56
CA ARG A 52 -8.85 -2.69 -4.91
C ARG A 52 -10.04 -2.15 -5.71
N LEU A 53 -11.20 -2.14 -5.10
CA LEU A 53 -12.42 -1.60 -5.74
C LEU A 53 -12.28 -0.11 -6.01
N ALA A 54 -11.71 0.65 -5.09
CA ALA A 54 -11.51 2.08 -5.26
C ALA A 54 -10.55 2.37 -6.43
N TYR A 55 -9.43 1.66 -6.51
CA TYR A 55 -8.50 1.82 -7.62
C TYR A 55 -9.10 1.38 -8.95
N ALA A 56 -9.82 0.27 -8.97
CA ALA A 56 -10.48 -0.23 -10.19
C ALA A 56 -11.53 0.77 -10.69
N SER A 57 -12.29 1.38 -9.78
CA SER A 57 -13.29 2.39 -10.12
C SER A 57 -12.67 3.65 -10.72
N ALA A 58 -11.42 3.93 -10.39
CA ALA A 58 -10.67 5.05 -10.95
C ALA A 58 -9.86 4.67 -12.20
N ASP A 59 -10.09 3.46 -12.74
CA ASP A 59 -9.49 2.93 -13.96
C ASP A 59 -7.98 2.66 -13.89
N TYR A 60 -7.44 2.43 -12.69
CA TYR A 60 -6.06 1.96 -12.57
C TYR A 60 -5.97 0.47 -12.83
N GLY A 61 -4.96 0.06 -13.57
CA GLY A 61 -4.78 -1.34 -13.94
C GLY A 61 -3.43 -1.60 -14.59
N HIS A 62 -3.35 -2.68 -15.33
CA HIS A 62 -2.12 -3.12 -16.00
C HIS A 62 -1.53 -1.99 -16.85
N GLY A 63 -0.23 -1.80 -16.72
CA GLY A 63 0.50 -0.75 -17.43
C GLY A 63 0.66 0.55 -16.65
N HIS A 64 -0.10 0.74 -15.57
CA HIS A 64 0.06 1.89 -14.70
C HIS A 64 1.14 1.67 -13.65
N ARG A 65 1.77 2.74 -13.21
CA ARG A 65 2.74 2.75 -12.11
C ARG A 65 2.26 3.72 -11.05
N VAL A 66 2.17 3.25 -9.82
CA VAL A 66 1.70 4.03 -8.68
C VAL A 66 2.79 4.09 -7.62
N GLY A 67 3.16 5.30 -7.22
CA GLY A 67 4.14 5.51 -6.15
C GLY A 67 3.47 5.47 -4.78
N LEU A 68 4.10 4.82 -3.81
CA LEU A 68 3.62 4.77 -2.43
C LEU A 68 4.63 5.42 -1.49
N LEU A 69 4.27 6.58 -0.94
CA LEU A 69 5.05 7.28 0.09
C LEU A 69 4.27 7.20 1.40
N LEU A 70 4.29 6.04 2.02
CA LEU A 70 3.45 5.72 3.18
C LEU A 70 4.24 5.26 4.41
N GLU A 71 5.56 5.26 4.34
CA GLU A 71 6.41 4.71 5.39
C GLU A 71 6.15 3.21 5.61
N ASN A 72 6.60 2.65 6.72
CA ASN A 72 6.42 1.23 7.03
C ASN A 72 5.15 0.99 7.84
N ARG A 73 4.03 1.52 7.34
CA ARG A 73 2.70 1.38 7.97
C ARG A 73 1.96 0.18 7.40
N PRO A 74 0.98 -0.34 8.13
CA PRO A 74 0.08 -1.36 7.56
C PRO A 74 -0.56 -0.92 6.25
N ALA A 75 -0.92 0.36 6.13
CA ALA A 75 -1.51 0.93 4.91
C ALA A 75 -0.64 0.68 3.67
N PHE A 76 0.69 0.71 3.80
CA PHE A 76 1.58 0.43 2.68
C PHE A 76 1.30 -0.96 2.10
N LEU A 77 1.20 -1.97 2.95
CA LEU A 77 0.92 -3.35 2.52
C LEU A 77 -0.47 -3.47 1.88
N PHE A 78 -1.47 -2.82 2.46
CA PHE A 78 -2.84 -2.89 1.94
C PHE A 78 -2.94 -2.27 0.54
N HIS A 79 -2.33 -1.11 0.33
CA HIS A 79 -2.28 -0.49 -0.99
C HIS A 79 -1.50 -1.33 -1.98
N TRP A 80 -0.35 -1.88 -1.54
CA TRP A 80 0.47 -2.72 -2.39
C TRP A 80 -0.28 -3.96 -2.88
N PHE A 81 -0.93 -4.68 -1.96
CA PHE A 81 -1.70 -5.87 -2.34
C PHE A 81 -2.86 -5.52 -3.27
N ALA A 82 -3.56 -4.43 -2.99
CA ALA A 82 -4.69 -3.98 -3.83
C ALA A 82 -4.24 -3.64 -5.25
N LEU A 83 -3.14 -2.92 -5.38
CA LEU A 83 -2.57 -2.55 -6.68
C LEU A 83 -2.02 -3.78 -7.42
N ASN A 84 -1.37 -4.69 -6.69
CA ASN A 84 -0.89 -5.95 -7.26
C ASN A 84 -2.03 -6.77 -7.87
N ALA A 85 -3.18 -6.79 -7.20
CA ALA A 85 -4.37 -7.50 -7.69
C ALA A 85 -4.83 -6.98 -9.06
N LEU A 86 -4.59 -5.71 -9.35
CA LEU A 86 -4.99 -5.06 -10.60
C LEU A 86 -3.89 -5.04 -11.66
N GLY A 87 -2.74 -5.63 -11.37
CA GLY A 87 -1.60 -5.64 -12.29
C GLY A 87 -0.86 -4.32 -12.38
N VAL A 88 -1.06 -3.44 -11.40
CA VAL A 88 -0.37 -2.15 -11.32
C VAL A 88 1.03 -2.35 -10.74
N SER A 89 2.03 -1.70 -11.33
CA SER A 89 3.38 -1.69 -10.79
C SER A 89 3.48 -0.68 -9.65
N VAL A 90 3.95 -1.14 -8.50
CA VAL A 90 4.14 -0.28 -7.33
C VAL A 90 5.57 0.23 -7.29
N VAL A 91 5.72 1.52 -7.10
CA VAL A 91 7.03 2.17 -6.90
C VAL A 91 7.11 2.61 -5.44
N PRO A 92 7.81 1.84 -4.58
CA PRO A 92 8.00 2.25 -3.19
C PRO A 92 8.86 3.51 -3.14
N ILE A 93 8.41 4.49 -2.37
CA ILE A 93 9.14 5.76 -2.23
C ILE A 93 9.65 5.84 -0.79
N ASN A 94 10.95 6.03 -0.64
CA ASN A 94 11.58 6.14 0.66
C ASN A 94 11.10 7.43 1.36
N ALA A 95 10.59 7.28 2.57
CA ALA A 95 10.06 8.40 3.35
C ALA A 95 11.14 9.44 3.73
N ASP A 96 12.41 9.04 3.72
CA ASP A 96 13.52 9.93 4.05
C ASP A 96 13.99 10.78 2.87
N MET A 97 13.44 10.59 1.69
CA MET A 97 13.81 11.37 0.52
C MET A 97 13.43 12.83 0.69
N ARG A 98 14.36 13.71 0.30
CA ARG A 98 14.13 15.15 0.28
C ARG A 98 13.30 15.54 -0.94
N ARG A 99 12.74 16.74 -0.91
CA ARG A 99 11.91 17.23 -2.02
C ARG A 99 12.60 17.15 -3.38
N ALA A 100 13.86 17.54 -3.47
CA ALA A 100 14.62 17.50 -4.74
C ALA A 100 14.73 16.07 -5.27
N GLU A 101 14.98 15.11 -4.37
CA GLU A 101 15.04 13.69 -4.73
C GLU A 101 13.69 13.15 -5.18
N LEU A 102 12.61 13.57 -4.51
CA LEU A 102 11.24 13.19 -4.89
C LEU A 102 10.87 13.72 -6.27
N VAL A 103 11.20 14.98 -6.56
CA VAL A 103 10.95 15.58 -7.87
C VAL A 103 11.65 14.78 -8.96
N TYR A 104 12.91 14.41 -8.74
CA TYR A 104 13.67 13.60 -9.69
C TYR A 104 13.04 12.23 -9.89
N LEU A 105 12.71 11.55 -8.79
CA LEU A 105 12.09 10.21 -8.83
C LEU A 105 10.78 10.24 -9.64
N ILE A 106 9.92 11.19 -9.34
CA ILE A 106 8.61 11.31 -9.99
C ILE A 106 8.79 11.55 -11.49
N ALA A 107 9.71 12.44 -11.86
CA ALA A 107 9.97 12.76 -13.26
C ALA A 107 10.51 11.57 -14.06
N HIS A 108 11.21 10.64 -13.42
CA HIS A 108 11.93 9.56 -14.10
C HIS A 108 11.31 8.17 -13.91
N SER A 109 10.37 7.99 -12.99
CA SER A 109 9.77 6.68 -12.71
C SER A 109 8.50 6.38 -13.51
N GLU A 110 7.99 7.37 -14.22
CA GLU A 110 6.76 7.26 -15.03
C GLU A 110 5.52 6.90 -14.19
N ILE A 111 5.50 7.29 -12.91
CA ILE A 111 4.31 7.07 -12.09
C ILE A 111 3.18 8.00 -12.54
N CYS A 112 1.96 7.47 -12.54
CA CYS A 112 0.77 8.23 -12.90
C CYS A 112 -0.03 8.69 -11.70
N LEU A 113 0.29 8.16 -10.51
CA LEU A 113 -0.37 8.50 -9.26
C LEU A 113 0.63 8.31 -8.13
N ALA A 114 0.61 9.20 -7.16
CA ALA A 114 1.34 9.03 -5.90
C ALA A 114 0.36 9.01 -4.75
N VAL A 115 0.42 7.95 -3.94
CA VAL A 115 -0.35 7.83 -2.70
C VAL A 115 0.58 8.20 -1.56
N THR A 116 0.20 9.16 -0.75
CA THR A 116 1.09 9.71 0.26
C THR A 116 0.35 10.06 1.55
N LEU A 117 1.12 10.25 2.60
CA LEU A 117 0.62 10.84 3.84
C LEU A 117 0.32 12.32 3.61
N PRO A 118 -0.74 12.87 4.25
CA PRO A 118 -1.06 14.29 4.11
C PRO A 118 0.12 15.22 4.43
N SER A 119 0.97 14.83 5.38
CA SER A 119 2.13 15.61 5.79
C SER A 119 3.20 15.75 4.70
N ARG A 120 3.19 14.87 3.69
CA ARG A 120 4.19 14.86 2.62
C ARG A 120 3.60 15.28 1.27
N ALA A 121 2.29 15.55 1.21
CA ALA A 121 1.63 15.87 -0.06
C ALA A 121 2.26 17.08 -0.77
N LYS A 122 2.65 18.10 -0.02
CA LYS A 122 3.26 19.31 -0.58
C LYS A 122 4.61 19.05 -1.27
N ASP A 123 5.32 18.01 -0.87
CA ASP A 123 6.62 17.66 -1.47
C ASP A 123 6.49 16.99 -2.83
N LEU A 124 5.29 16.55 -3.17
CA LEU A 124 4.99 15.83 -4.41
C LEU A 124 4.30 16.72 -5.46
N LEU A 125 3.89 17.92 -5.07
CA LEU A 125 3.20 18.85 -5.98
C LEU A 125 4.15 19.73 -6.79
#